data_986270709b3f58b4c99aa6004ee1ebc3
#
_entry.id   986270709b3f58b4c99aa6004ee1ebc3
#
_cell.length_a   1.000
_cell.length_b   1.000
_cell.length_c   1.000
_cell.angle_alpha   90.00
_cell.angle_beta   90.00
_cell.angle_gamma   90.00
#
_symmetry.space_group_name_H-M   'P 1'
#
loop_
_entity.id
_entity.type
_entity.pdbx_description
1 polymer ?
#
loop_
_entity_poly.entity_id
_entity_poly.type
_entity_poly.pdbx_seq_one_letter_code
_entity_poly.pdbx_strand_id
1 'polypeptide(L)'
;MSSSIQNEENKEKVHLFFGKYRILKRIGCGSFGNVYKGINIIDKKNVAIKVEKKDEGYNLLQKESYYLYNLKGIGVPELISYGYSGKYNVLIQTLLGESLGKIFFKNSNRFSLKDICMFTIQILHRIEFVHSKYLIHRDIKPENFLIGSPDEYMIYIIDFGLSKKYKSSRTNKHIQFKLTKKFTGTARYASINAVRGAEQSRRDDLEAIGYMLMYFFNGGKLPWQGVSCKEKAQKYAKIYHMKKNLNYQEFCKNMPKEIITYMMYCRELQFEKEIGRAHV
;
A
#
# COMPACT_ATOMS: atom_id res chain seq x y z
N MET A 1 -22.31 43.54 -46.97
CA MET A 1 -21.69 44.15 -45.81
C MET A 1 -21.41 43.05 -44.83
N SER A 2 -20.20 42.79 -44.66
CA SER A 2 -19.57 41.65 -43.99
C SER A 2 -19.67 41.80 -42.47
N SER A 3 -20.26 40.83 -41.81
CA SER A 3 -20.10 40.58 -40.39
C SER A 3 -19.14 39.42 -40.22
N SER A 4 -17.91 39.78 -39.94
CA SER A 4 -16.83 38.90 -39.53
C SER A 4 -17.18 38.26 -38.16
N ILE A 5 -17.46 36.99 -38.21
CA ILE A 5 -17.61 36.14 -37.00
C ILE A 5 -16.20 35.92 -36.47
N GLN A 6 -15.87 36.58 -35.39
CA GLN A 6 -14.71 36.24 -34.56
C GLN A 6 -15.07 34.98 -33.75
N ASN A 7 -14.63 33.83 -34.24
CA ASN A 7 -14.51 32.63 -33.46
C ASN A 7 -13.27 32.76 -32.55
N GLU A 8 -13.42 33.33 -31.38
CA GLU A 8 -12.46 33.15 -30.32
C GLU A 8 -12.61 31.70 -29.81
N GLU A 9 -11.73 30.85 -30.32
CA GLU A 9 -11.49 29.53 -29.74
C GLU A 9 -11.09 29.73 -28.27
N ASN A 10 -12.02 29.43 -27.38
CA ASN A 10 -11.79 29.28 -25.96
C ASN A 10 -10.91 28.05 -25.73
N LYS A 11 -9.58 28.21 -25.98
CA LYS A 11 -8.58 27.20 -25.62
C LYS A 11 -8.55 27.15 -24.09
N GLU A 12 -9.32 26.23 -23.49
CA GLU A 12 -9.13 25.84 -22.10
C GLU A 12 -7.62 25.65 -21.89
N LYS A 13 -7.00 26.49 -21.08
CA LYS A 13 -5.58 26.37 -20.72
C LYS A 13 -5.39 25.03 -20.05
N VAL A 14 -4.96 24.00 -20.80
CA VAL A 14 -4.67 22.67 -20.28
C VAL A 14 -3.59 22.80 -19.22
N HIS A 15 -3.97 22.57 -17.97
CA HIS A 15 -3.02 22.62 -16.86
C HIS A 15 -2.01 21.48 -16.98
N LEU A 16 -0.73 21.83 -17.08
CA LEU A 16 0.38 20.89 -17.14
C LEU A 16 1.17 20.92 -15.82
N PHE A 17 1.28 19.78 -15.16
CA PHE A 17 2.23 19.66 -14.06
C PHE A 17 3.66 19.62 -14.59
N PHE A 18 4.53 20.43 -13.98
CA PHE A 18 5.94 20.56 -14.36
C PHE A 18 6.17 20.81 -15.86
N GLY A 19 5.25 21.54 -16.51
CA GLY A 19 5.30 21.91 -17.92
C GLY A 19 5.11 20.77 -18.95
N LYS A 20 4.95 19.52 -18.50
CA LYS A 20 4.91 18.37 -19.42
C LYS A 20 3.96 17.23 -19.05
N TYR A 21 3.33 17.22 -17.89
CA TYR A 21 2.42 16.14 -17.51
C TYR A 21 0.97 16.61 -17.49
N ARG A 22 0.16 16.03 -18.37
CA ARG A 22 -1.28 16.30 -18.49
C ARG A 22 -2.09 15.21 -17.80
N ILE A 23 -3.07 15.58 -16.98
CA ILE A 23 -4.07 14.66 -16.45
C ILE A 23 -4.99 14.19 -17.59
N LEU A 24 -5.26 12.88 -17.61
CA LEU A 24 -6.24 12.27 -18.52
C LEU A 24 -7.53 11.90 -17.80
N LYS A 25 -7.41 11.05 -16.76
CA LYS A 25 -8.57 10.62 -15.96
C LYS A 25 -8.17 10.25 -14.55
N ARG A 26 -9.10 10.39 -13.61
CA ARG A 26 -8.93 9.90 -12.24
C ARG A 26 -8.99 8.37 -12.22
N ILE A 27 -8.03 7.73 -11.56
CA ILE A 27 -7.93 6.27 -11.43
C ILE A 27 -8.03 5.78 -9.99
N GLY A 28 -7.92 6.68 -9.01
CA GLY A 28 -8.04 6.33 -7.60
C GLY A 28 -8.23 7.54 -6.70
N CYS A 29 -8.64 7.24 -5.46
CA CYS A 29 -8.65 8.17 -4.35
C CYS A 29 -8.15 7.39 -3.13
N GLY A 30 -7.09 7.85 -2.51
CA GLY A 30 -6.50 7.24 -1.32
C GLY A 30 -6.52 8.18 -0.13
N SER A 31 -5.96 7.73 0.97
CA SER A 31 -5.80 8.51 2.21
C SER A 31 -4.98 9.79 2.01
N PHE A 32 -4.25 9.89 0.91
CA PHE A 32 -3.29 10.98 0.62
C PHE A 32 -3.73 11.91 -0.51
N GLY A 33 -4.94 11.70 -1.07
CA GLY A 33 -5.43 12.54 -2.15
C GLY A 33 -5.88 11.75 -3.38
N ASN A 34 -5.91 12.43 -4.53
CA ASN A 34 -6.37 11.86 -5.78
C ASN A 34 -5.21 11.30 -6.61
N VAL A 35 -5.47 10.18 -7.27
CA VAL A 35 -4.54 9.55 -8.22
C VAL A 35 -5.15 9.60 -9.62
N TYR A 36 -4.36 10.06 -10.57
CA TYR A 36 -4.77 10.22 -11.96
C TYR A 36 -3.87 9.42 -12.90
N LYS A 37 -4.44 8.89 -13.97
CA LYS A 37 -3.69 8.56 -15.18
C LYS A 37 -3.37 9.87 -15.89
N GLY A 38 -2.12 10.08 -16.22
CA GLY A 38 -1.64 11.20 -17.01
C GLY A 38 -0.77 10.75 -18.16
N ILE A 39 -0.33 11.72 -18.95
CA ILE A 39 0.58 11.52 -20.06
C ILE A 39 1.67 12.60 -20.05
N ASN A 40 2.90 12.19 -20.26
CA ASN A 40 3.97 13.12 -20.62
C ASN A 40 3.77 13.55 -22.08
N ILE A 41 3.52 14.83 -22.33
CA ILE A 41 3.20 15.35 -23.66
C ILE A 41 4.41 15.33 -24.61
N ILE A 42 5.63 15.18 -24.09
CA ILE A 42 6.87 15.16 -24.87
C ILE A 42 7.11 13.75 -25.44
N ASP A 43 7.24 12.73 -24.59
CA ASP A 43 7.58 11.35 -24.98
C ASP A 43 6.35 10.44 -25.12
N LYS A 44 5.14 11.00 -24.91
CA LYS A 44 3.85 10.31 -24.99
C LYS A 44 3.67 9.14 -24.03
N LYS A 45 4.54 8.97 -23.04
CA LYS A 45 4.42 7.91 -22.05
C LYS A 45 3.32 8.20 -21.02
N ASN A 46 2.54 7.16 -20.71
CA ASN A 46 1.56 7.22 -19.63
C ASN A 46 2.25 7.19 -18.25
N VAL A 47 1.71 7.96 -17.33
CA VAL A 47 2.22 8.08 -15.94
C VAL A 47 1.09 8.04 -14.93
N ALA A 48 1.40 7.70 -13.70
CA ALA A 48 0.52 7.92 -12.55
C ALA A 48 0.88 9.25 -11.88
N ILE A 49 -0.12 10.09 -11.66
CA ILE A 49 0.00 11.42 -11.04
C ILE A 49 -0.75 11.39 -9.72
N LYS A 50 -0.04 11.45 -8.60
CA LYS A 50 -0.62 11.61 -7.27
C LYS A 50 -0.63 13.09 -6.90
N VAL A 51 -1.76 13.57 -6.41
CA VAL A 51 -1.96 14.99 -6.05
C VAL A 51 -2.51 15.07 -4.63
N GLU A 52 -1.78 15.70 -3.74
CA GLU A 52 -2.13 15.97 -2.34
C GLU A 52 -2.24 17.48 -2.13
N LYS A 53 -3.29 17.93 -1.45
CA LYS A 53 -3.38 19.34 -1.04
C LYS A 53 -2.31 19.60 0.02
N LYS A 54 -1.55 20.67 -0.16
CA LYS A 54 -0.54 21.08 0.81
C LYS A 54 -1.23 21.47 2.12
N ASP A 55 -0.88 20.77 3.19
CA ASP A 55 -1.35 21.05 4.54
C ASP A 55 -0.15 21.26 5.46
N GLU A 56 -0.28 22.13 6.47
CA GLU A 56 0.85 22.55 7.32
C GLU A 56 1.39 21.44 8.24
N GLY A 57 0.73 20.28 8.32
CA GLY A 57 1.10 19.22 9.26
C GLY A 57 1.59 17.89 8.69
N TYR A 58 1.19 17.50 7.48
CA TYR A 58 1.48 16.16 6.94
C TYR A 58 1.72 16.18 5.44
N ASN A 59 2.98 16.03 5.03
CA ASN A 59 3.37 15.88 3.62
C ASN A 59 3.66 14.41 3.32
N LEU A 60 2.60 13.60 3.16
CA LEU A 60 2.75 12.17 2.92
C LEU A 60 3.33 11.86 1.55
N LEU A 61 2.99 12.64 0.51
CA LEU A 61 3.61 12.50 -0.81
C LEU A 61 5.09 12.87 -0.81
N GLN A 62 5.51 13.86 0.00
CA GLN A 62 6.94 14.18 0.15
C GLN A 62 7.69 13.01 0.75
N LYS A 63 7.13 12.38 1.78
CA LYS A 63 7.70 11.22 2.42
C LYS A 63 7.73 10.00 1.48
N GLU A 64 6.65 9.78 0.73
CA GLU A 64 6.60 8.74 -0.30
C GLU A 64 7.65 8.95 -1.37
N SER A 65 7.80 10.17 -1.88
CA SER A 65 8.82 10.49 -2.89
C SER A 65 10.24 10.23 -2.40
N TYR A 66 10.54 10.58 -1.14
CA TYR A 66 11.83 10.27 -0.52
C TYR A 66 12.12 8.77 -0.46
N TYR A 67 11.11 7.96 -0.07
CA TYR A 67 11.29 6.51 -0.02
C TYR A 67 11.39 5.91 -1.42
N LEU A 68 10.56 6.29 -2.37
CA LEU A 68 10.64 5.81 -3.75
C LEU A 68 11.99 6.13 -4.41
N TYR A 69 12.54 7.32 -4.15
CA TYR A 69 13.87 7.69 -4.66
C TYR A 69 14.96 6.72 -4.19
N ASN A 70 14.84 6.19 -2.96
CA ASN A 70 15.80 5.27 -2.34
C ASN A 70 15.48 3.79 -2.57
N LEU A 71 14.24 3.45 -2.95
CA LEU A 71 13.76 2.08 -3.18
C LEU A 71 13.82 1.70 -4.67
N LYS A 72 14.98 1.87 -5.30
CA LYS A 72 15.14 1.45 -6.70
C LYS A 72 15.30 -0.06 -6.77
N GLY A 73 14.34 -0.77 -7.36
CA GLY A 73 14.38 -2.21 -7.47
C GLY A 73 13.14 -2.82 -8.15
N ILE A 74 13.22 -4.11 -8.40
CA ILE A 74 12.15 -4.87 -9.07
C ILE A 74 10.87 -4.84 -8.21
N GLY A 75 9.74 -4.48 -8.84
CA GLY A 75 8.42 -4.49 -8.18
C GLY A 75 8.17 -3.27 -7.28
N VAL A 76 8.93 -2.18 -7.46
CA VAL A 76 8.64 -0.86 -6.90
C VAL A 76 8.50 0.12 -8.07
N PRO A 77 7.47 0.99 -8.10
CA PRO A 77 7.34 1.96 -9.19
C PRO A 77 8.49 2.95 -9.17
N GLU A 78 8.92 3.37 -10.36
CA GLU A 78 9.94 4.40 -10.49
C GLU A 78 9.34 5.77 -10.17
N LEU A 79 10.04 6.54 -9.33
CA LEU A 79 9.76 7.96 -9.12
C LEU A 79 10.28 8.73 -10.34
N ILE A 80 9.37 9.31 -11.11
CA ILE A 80 9.70 10.10 -12.30
C ILE A 80 9.95 11.57 -11.93
N SER A 81 9.07 12.14 -11.09
CA SER A 81 9.21 13.52 -10.63
C SER A 81 8.42 13.75 -9.34
N TYR A 82 8.88 14.69 -8.53
CA TYR A 82 8.14 15.21 -7.38
C TYR A 82 8.36 16.71 -7.26
N GLY A 83 7.33 17.44 -6.86
CA GLY A 83 7.43 18.88 -6.64
C GLY A 83 6.08 19.51 -6.25
N TYR A 84 6.05 20.83 -6.35
CA TYR A 84 4.91 21.66 -5.99
C TYR A 84 4.25 22.24 -7.23
N SER A 85 2.93 22.30 -7.24
CA SER A 85 2.14 23.02 -8.24
C SER A 85 1.03 23.79 -7.54
N GLY A 86 1.22 25.11 -7.39
CA GLY A 86 0.35 25.95 -6.58
C GLY A 86 0.22 25.42 -5.15
N LYS A 87 -1.00 25.11 -4.73
CA LYS A 87 -1.33 24.58 -3.40
C LYS A 87 -1.25 23.05 -3.27
N TYR A 88 -0.65 22.37 -4.24
CA TYR A 88 -0.60 20.92 -4.28
C TYR A 88 0.84 20.40 -4.27
N ASN A 89 1.05 19.30 -3.54
CA ASN A 89 2.17 18.38 -3.74
C ASN A 89 1.81 17.44 -4.87
N VAL A 90 2.73 17.21 -5.78
CA VAL A 90 2.51 16.36 -6.97
C VAL A 90 3.65 15.37 -7.09
N LEU A 91 3.30 14.09 -7.18
CA LEU A 91 4.23 12.99 -7.40
C LEU A 91 3.88 12.29 -8.72
N ILE A 92 4.86 12.14 -9.58
CA ILE A 92 4.75 11.45 -10.86
C ILE A 92 5.57 10.17 -10.76
N GLN A 93 4.94 9.04 -11.08
CA GLN A 93 5.59 7.72 -11.04
C GLN A 93 5.13 6.85 -12.20
N THR A 94 5.78 5.70 -12.38
CA THR A 94 5.35 4.67 -13.34
C THR A 94 3.86 4.38 -13.18
N LEU A 95 3.13 4.38 -14.30
CA LEU A 95 1.75 3.89 -14.32
C LEU A 95 1.78 2.37 -14.31
N LEU A 96 1.06 1.78 -13.37
CA LEU A 96 0.88 0.34 -13.22
C LEU A 96 -0.53 -0.08 -13.63
N GLY A 97 -0.77 -1.39 -13.67
CA GLY A 97 -2.07 -1.98 -13.91
C GLY A 97 -3.01 -1.89 -12.70
N GLU A 98 -3.93 -2.83 -12.60
CA GLU A 98 -4.92 -2.85 -11.52
C GLU A 98 -4.33 -3.45 -10.23
N SER A 99 -4.90 -3.06 -9.10
CA SER A 99 -4.54 -3.66 -7.81
C SER A 99 -5.14 -5.06 -7.65
N LEU A 100 -4.47 -5.91 -6.86
CA LEU A 100 -4.99 -7.24 -6.50
C LEU A 100 -6.39 -7.14 -5.86
N GLY A 101 -6.66 -6.10 -5.08
CA GLY A 101 -7.99 -5.86 -4.52
C GLY A 101 -9.06 -5.65 -5.59
N LYS A 102 -8.74 -4.87 -6.63
CA LYS A 102 -9.66 -4.64 -7.74
C LYS A 102 -9.87 -5.88 -8.61
N ILE A 103 -8.78 -6.61 -8.91
CA ILE A 103 -8.84 -7.87 -9.67
C ILE A 103 -9.65 -8.91 -8.89
N PHE A 104 -9.42 -9.04 -7.59
CA PHE A 104 -10.17 -9.94 -6.73
C PHE A 104 -11.68 -9.65 -6.75
N PHE A 105 -12.06 -8.37 -6.61
CA PHE A 105 -13.46 -7.97 -6.68
C PHE A 105 -14.08 -8.29 -8.06
N LYS A 106 -13.38 -8.02 -9.15
CA LYS A 106 -13.83 -8.35 -10.51
C LYS A 106 -14.03 -9.86 -10.73
N ASN A 107 -13.22 -10.67 -10.08
CA ASN A 107 -13.32 -12.14 -10.10
C ASN A 107 -14.31 -12.68 -9.05
N SER A 108 -15.33 -11.90 -8.68
CA SER A 108 -16.36 -12.30 -7.71
C SER A 108 -15.78 -12.71 -6.36
N ASN A 109 -14.70 -12.05 -5.93
CA ASN A 109 -13.94 -12.32 -4.71
C ASN A 109 -13.38 -13.76 -4.65
N ARG A 110 -12.82 -14.24 -5.76
CA ARG A 110 -12.19 -15.56 -5.85
C ARG A 110 -10.87 -15.48 -6.59
N PHE A 111 -9.86 -16.13 -6.03
CA PHE A 111 -8.61 -16.48 -6.69
C PHE A 111 -8.42 -17.99 -6.57
N SER A 112 -7.78 -18.61 -7.55
CA SER A 112 -7.35 -20.00 -7.43
C SER A 112 -6.21 -20.13 -6.41
N LEU A 113 -6.00 -21.33 -5.89
CA LEU A 113 -4.83 -21.62 -5.04
C LEU A 113 -3.53 -21.24 -5.75
N LYS A 114 -3.43 -21.56 -7.04
CA LYS A 114 -2.27 -21.23 -7.88
C LYS A 114 -2.02 -19.70 -7.89
N ASP A 115 -3.07 -18.91 -8.11
CA ASP A 115 -2.94 -17.45 -8.15
C ASP A 115 -2.47 -16.91 -6.80
N ILE A 116 -3.07 -17.38 -5.70
CA ILE A 116 -2.69 -16.94 -4.35
C ILE A 116 -1.23 -17.29 -4.06
N CYS A 117 -0.78 -18.51 -4.41
CA CYS A 117 0.61 -18.91 -4.24
C CYS A 117 1.58 -18.03 -5.06
N MET A 118 1.26 -17.78 -6.34
CA MET A 118 2.09 -16.93 -7.21
C MET A 118 2.18 -15.50 -6.71
N PHE A 119 1.06 -14.93 -6.25
CA PHE A 119 1.06 -13.59 -5.66
C PHE A 119 1.84 -13.56 -4.35
N THR A 120 1.64 -14.56 -3.49
CA THR A 120 2.31 -14.65 -2.17
C THR A 120 3.82 -14.65 -2.31
N ILE A 121 4.38 -15.47 -3.20
CA ILE A 121 5.82 -15.52 -3.46
C ILE A 121 6.35 -14.13 -3.83
N GLN A 122 5.69 -13.46 -4.76
CA GLN A 122 6.12 -12.13 -5.19
C GLN A 122 5.95 -11.08 -4.07
N ILE A 123 4.83 -11.10 -3.35
CA ILE A 123 4.57 -10.19 -2.22
C ILE A 123 5.66 -10.33 -1.15
N LEU A 124 6.02 -11.56 -0.78
CA LEU A 124 7.08 -11.82 0.19
C LEU A 124 8.43 -11.28 -0.30
N HIS A 125 8.79 -11.50 -1.56
CA HIS A 125 10.01 -10.91 -2.14
C HIS A 125 9.99 -9.38 -2.13
N ARG A 126 8.82 -8.73 -2.40
CA ARG A 126 8.72 -7.25 -2.33
C ARG A 126 8.92 -6.75 -0.92
N ILE A 127 8.34 -7.41 0.07
CA ILE A 127 8.49 -7.04 1.47
C ILE A 127 9.90 -7.32 1.97
N GLU A 128 10.52 -8.44 1.60
CA GLU A 128 11.93 -8.71 1.89
C GLU A 128 12.84 -7.60 1.34
N PHE A 129 12.62 -7.19 0.07
CA PHE A 129 13.35 -6.08 -0.53
C PHE A 129 13.15 -4.77 0.23
N VAL A 130 11.93 -4.41 0.59
CA VAL A 130 11.63 -3.21 1.38
C VAL A 130 12.33 -3.27 2.75
N HIS A 131 12.26 -4.41 3.42
CA HIS A 131 12.91 -4.62 4.72
C HIS A 131 14.45 -4.58 4.62
N SER A 132 15.04 -5.06 3.52
CA SER A 132 16.50 -4.96 3.27
C SER A 132 17.00 -3.52 3.16
N LYS A 133 16.09 -2.58 2.85
CA LYS A 133 16.36 -1.13 2.84
C LYS A 133 16.06 -0.45 4.17
N TYR A 134 15.95 -1.22 5.24
CA TYR A 134 15.64 -0.78 6.62
C TYR A 134 14.28 -0.08 6.76
N LEU A 135 13.34 -0.38 5.86
CA LEU A 135 12.02 0.22 5.83
C LEU A 135 10.96 -0.82 6.14
N ILE A 136 9.90 -0.45 6.88
CA ILE A 136 8.66 -1.21 7.01
C ILE A 136 7.54 -0.45 6.31
N HIS A 137 6.60 -1.19 5.70
CA HIS A 137 5.54 -0.60 4.88
C HIS A 137 4.39 -0.03 5.72
N ARG A 138 3.87 -0.79 6.69
CA ARG A 138 2.82 -0.45 7.66
C ARG A 138 1.40 -0.29 7.09
N ASP A 139 1.19 -0.54 5.81
CA ASP A 139 -0.15 -0.55 5.20
C ASP A 139 -0.29 -1.66 4.15
N ILE A 140 0.01 -2.89 4.57
CA ILE A 140 -0.15 -4.09 3.73
C ILE A 140 -1.63 -4.35 3.51
N LYS A 141 -2.05 -4.34 2.25
CA LYS A 141 -3.43 -4.61 1.81
C LYS A 141 -3.47 -4.89 0.31
N PRO A 142 -4.51 -5.57 -0.20
CA PRO A 142 -4.65 -5.90 -1.63
C PRO A 142 -4.57 -4.68 -2.57
N GLU A 143 -5.01 -3.52 -2.10
CA GLU A 143 -5.02 -2.27 -2.86
C GLU A 143 -3.62 -1.71 -3.11
N ASN A 144 -2.62 -2.10 -2.31
CA ASN A 144 -1.24 -1.65 -2.41
C ASN A 144 -0.33 -2.61 -3.19
N PHE A 145 -0.88 -3.69 -3.75
CA PHE A 145 -0.19 -4.59 -4.67
C PHE A 145 -0.85 -4.51 -6.05
N LEU A 146 -0.11 -4.02 -7.05
CA LEU A 146 -0.58 -3.83 -8.41
C LEU A 146 0.16 -4.76 -9.36
N ILE A 147 -0.54 -5.23 -10.40
CA ILE A 147 0.12 -5.86 -11.53
C ILE A 147 0.90 -4.81 -12.33
N GLY A 148 1.94 -5.24 -13.03
CA GLY A 148 2.71 -4.36 -13.91
C GLY A 148 1.93 -3.91 -15.14
N SER A 149 2.54 -3.03 -15.92
CA SER A 149 2.04 -2.63 -17.23
C SER A 149 3.26 -2.24 -18.10
N PRO A 150 3.57 -2.98 -19.17
CA PRO A 150 2.76 -4.04 -19.79
C PRO A 150 2.89 -5.44 -19.15
N ASP A 151 3.90 -5.71 -18.32
CA ASP A 151 4.12 -7.03 -17.71
C ASP A 151 3.12 -7.28 -16.56
N GLU A 152 1.97 -7.89 -16.89
CA GLU A 152 0.90 -8.19 -15.94
C GLU A 152 1.24 -9.33 -14.96
N TYR A 153 2.31 -10.08 -15.19
CA TYR A 153 2.76 -11.13 -14.28
C TYR A 153 3.61 -10.60 -13.12
N MET A 154 4.13 -9.39 -13.24
CA MET A 154 4.94 -8.74 -12.22
C MET A 154 4.06 -8.03 -11.19
N ILE A 155 4.24 -8.34 -9.89
CA ILE A 155 3.57 -7.62 -8.80
C ILE A 155 4.47 -6.49 -8.30
N TYR A 156 3.88 -5.31 -8.21
CA TYR A 156 4.48 -4.10 -7.64
C TYR A 156 3.85 -3.77 -6.29
N ILE A 157 4.69 -3.33 -5.35
CA ILE A 157 4.23 -2.73 -4.09
C ILE A 157 4.26 -1.21 -4.21
N ILE A 158 3.18 -0.55 -3.78
CA ILE A 158 3.01 0.91 -3.88
C ILE A 158 2.65 1.52 -2.53
N ASP A 159 2.66 2.86 -2.46
CA ASP A 159 2.14 3.66 -1.35
C ASP A 159 3.03 3.58 -0.09
N PHE A 160 4.18 4.24 -0.16
CA PHE A 160 5.14 4.32 0.94
C PHE A 160 4.90 5.51 1.89
N GLY A 161 3.79 6.24 1.77
CA GLY A 161 3.48 7.40 2.60
C GLY A 161 3.42 7.10 4.10
N LEU A 162 2.92 5.91 4.47
CA LEU A 162 2.91 5.44 5.85
C LEU A 162 4.17 4.70 6.29
N SER A 163 5.11 4.42 5.38
CA SER A 163 6.33 3.65 5.67
C SER A 163 7.21 4.33 6.71
N LYS A 164 8.05 3.55 7.38
CA LYS A 164 8.96 4.03 8.42
C LYS A 164 10.26 3.24 8.43
N LYS A 165 11.39 3.92 8.67
CA LYS A 165 12.65 3.22 8.97
C LYS A 165 12.53 2.51 10.31
N TYR A 166 12.78 1.20 10.32
CA TYR A 166 12.82 0.39 11.54
C TYR A 166 14.26 0.21 12.07
N LYS A 167 15.25 0.55 11.27
CA LYS A 167 16.67 0.45 11.60
C LYS A 167 17.42 1.66 11.06
N SER A 168 18.35 2.17 11.82
CA SER A 168 19.22 3.27 11.39
C SER A 168 20.31 2.75 10.47
N SER A 169 20.42 3.28 9.26
CA SER A 169 21.52 2.94 8.34
C SER A 169 22.90 3.38 8.84
N ARG A 170 22.94 4.41 9.70
CA ARG A 170 24.20 4.95 10.26
C ARG A 170 24.70 4.15 11.45
N THR A 171 23.82 3.78 12.39
CA THR A 171 24.20 3.12 13.65
C THR A 171 23.90 1.64 13.67
N ASN A 172 23.20 1.12 12.66
CA ASN A 172 22.71 -0.25 12.55
C ASN A 172 21.79 -0.67 13.71
N LYS A 173 21.31 0.27 14.53
CA LYS A 173 20.42 -0.01 15.67
C LYS A 173 18.98 -0.02 15.23
N HIS A 174 18.22 -1.00 15.71
CA HIS A 174 16.77 -1.08 15.56
C HIS A 174 16.08 0.05 16.36
N ILE A 175 14.90 0.50 15.90
CA ILE A 175 14.08 1.42 16.70
C ILE A 175 13.61 0.74 17.97
N GLN A 176 13.44 1.53 19.05
CA GLN A 176 12.97 1.01 20.34
C GLN A 176 11.49 0.64 20.28
N PHE A 177 11.12 -0.45 20.96
CA PHE A 177 9.73 -0.80 21.21
C PHE A 177 9.06 0.23 22.11
N LYS A 178 7.85 0.67 21.75
CA LYS A 178 7.01 1.55 22.57
C LYS A 178 5.53 1.38 22.28
N LEU A 179 4.68 1.69 23.23
CA LEU A 179 3.24 1.80 23.03
C LEU A 179 2.90 3.26 22.71
N THR A 180 2.49 3.54 21.49
CA THR A 180 2.20 4.91 21.02
C THR A 180 0.74 5.31 21.23
N LYS A 181 -0.14 4.34 21.50
CA LYS A 181 -1.61 4.47 21.54
C LYS A 181 -2.23 5.05 20.25
N LYS A 182 -1.43 5.20 19.18
CA LYS A 182 -1.88 5.67 17.87
C LYS A 182 -1.79 4.52 16.86
N PHE A 183 -2.89 4.22 16.22
CA PHE A 183 -2.93 3.23 15.16
C PHE A 183 -2.55 3.88 13.80
N THR A 184 -1.75 3.15 13.01
CA THR A 184 -1.36 3.52 11.64
C THR A 184 -1.57 2.31 10.72
N GLY A 185 -2.18 2.53 9.58
CA GLY A 185 -2.48 1.51 8.56
C GLY A 185 -3.97 1.20 8.44
N THR A 186 -4.29 0.10 7.81
CA THR A 186 -5.66 -0.38 7.55
C THR A 186 -6.03 -1.47 8.56
N ALA A 187 -6.93 -1.19 9.51
CA ALA A 187 -7.25 -2.08 10.64
C ALA A 187 -7.69 -3.49 10.23
N ARG A 188 -8.27 -3.64 9.02
CA ARG A 188 -8.66 -4.95 8.47
C ARG A 188 -7.48 -5.92 8.43
N TYR A 189 -6.33 -5.47 7.94
CA TYR A 189 -5.16 -6.32 7.72
C TYR A 189 -4.06 -6.13 8.77
N ALA A 190 -4.01 -5.00 9.45
CA ALA A 190 -2.95 -4.66 10.40
C ALA A 190 -2.73 -5.74 11.47
N SER A 191 -1.48 -5.91 11.90
CA SER A 191 -1.10 -6.84 12.97
C SER A 191 -1.83 -6.53 14.28
N ILE A 192 -1.89 -7.50 15.16
CA ILE A 192 -2.46 -7.30 16.51
C ILE A 192 -1.72 -6.22 17.26
N ASN A 193 -0.38 -6.19 17.15
CA ASN A 193 0.44 -5.18 17.81
C ASN A 193 0.16 -3.77 17.25
N ALA A 194 0.02 -3.64 15.92
CA ALA A 194 -0.33 -2.37 15.30
C ALA A 194 -1.69 -1.86 15.76
N VAL A 195 -2.71 -2.73 15.79
CA VAL A 195 -4.07 -2.34 16.20
C VAL A 195 -4.14 -1.86 17.65
N ARG A 196 -3.34 -2.46 18.56
CA ARG A 196 -3.24 -1.98 19.96
C ARG A 196 -2.41 -0.71 20.12
N GLY A 197 -1.83 -0.17 19.04
CA GLY A 197 -1.02 1.03 19.05
C GLY A 197 0.43 0.82 19.48
N ALA A 198 0.97 -0.39 19.34
CA ALA A 198 2.40 -0.63 19.53
C ALA A 198 3.21 -0.16 18.32
N GLU A 199 4.47 0.19 18.56
CA GLU A 199 5.43 0.44 17.48
C GLU A 199 5.53 -0.80 16.59
N GLN A 200 5.51 -0.57 15.27
CA GLN A 200 5.55 -1.64 14.28
C GLN A 200 6.99 -1.96 13.86
N SER A 201 7.23 -3.22 13.53
CA SER A 201 8.48 -3.71 12.97
C SER A 201 8.23 -4.65 11.78
N ARG A 202 9.24 -5.34 11.31
CA ARG A 202 9.13 -6.27 10.16
C ARG A 202 8.06 -7.35 10.34
N ARG A 203 7.92 -7.89 11.57
CA ARG A 203 6.91 -8.90 11.89
C ARG A 203 5.47 -8.44 11.64
N ASP A 204 5.23 -7.14 11.77
CA ASP A 204 3.89 -6.57 11.63
C ASP A 204 3.44 -6.51 10.17
N ASP A 205 4.37 -6.24 9.24
CA ASP A 205 4.11 -6.37 7.80
C ASP A 205 3.83 -7.83 7.41
N LEU A 206 4.56 -8.80 7.97
CA LEU A 206 4.34 -10.23 7.71
C LEU A 206 2.98 -10.71 8.25
N GLU A 207 2.64 -10.35 9.49
CA GLU A 207 1.32 -10.71 10.06
C GLU A 207 0.19 -10.12 9.21
N ALA A 208 0.37 -8.91 8.67
CA ALA A 208 -0.60 -8.28 7.78
C ALA A 208 -0.74 -9.04 6.45
N ILE A 209 0.34 -9.58 5.88
CA ILE A 209 0.27 -10.48 4.71
C ILE A 209 -0.58 -11.69 5.05
N GLY A 210 -0.39 -12.33 6.19
CA GLY A 210 -1.18 -13.48 6.62
C GLY A 210 -2.69 -13.18 6.67
N TYR A 211 -3.09 -12.03 7.23
CA TYR A 211 -4.51 -11.62 7.20
C TYR A 211 -5.01 -11.32 5.77
N MET A 212 -4.17 -10.81 4.90
CA MET A 212 -4.52 -10.60 3.49
C MET A 212 -4.73 -11.94 2.76
N LEU A 213 -3.90 -12.97 3.03
CA LEU A 213 -4.09 -14.31 2.48
C LEU A 213 -5.37 -14.96 2.99
N MET A 214 -5.62 -14.89 4.30
CA MET A 214 -6.87 -15.36 4.90
C MET A 214 -8.10 -14.68 4.27
N TYR A 215 -8.00 -13.38 3.97
CA TYR A 215 -9.03 -12.62 3.25
C TYR A 215 -9.29 -13.19 1.85
N PHE A 216 -8.24 -13.50 1.08
CA PHE A 216 -8.39 -14.08 -0.25
C PHE A 216 -8.99 -15.48 -0.21
N PHE A 217 -8.51 -16.35 0.67
CA PHE A 217 -9.05 -17.71 0.82
C PHE A 217 -10.51 -17.73 1.30
N ASN A 218 -10.92 -16.74 2.09
CA ASN A 218 -12.27 -16.68 2.66
C ASN A 218 -13.23 -15.76 1.87
N GLY A 219 -13.04 -15.64 0.56
CA GLY A 219 -13.96 -14.90 -0.32
C GLY A 219 -14.12 -13.41 0.06
N GLY A 220 -13.05 -12.78 0.55
CA GLY A 220 -13.05 -11.38 0.91
C GLY A 220 -13.64 -11.05 2.29
N LYS A 221 -13.68 -12.02 3.21
CA LYS A 221 -14.29 -11.85 4.54
C LYS A 221 -13.30 -12.17 5.66
N LEU A 222 -13.21 -11.28 6.64
CA LEU A 222 -12.51 -11.49 7.91
C LEU A 222 -13.46 -11.20 9.07
N PRO A 223 -13.37 -11.90 10.21
CA PRO A 223 -14.36 -11.81 11.29
C PRO A 223 -14.57 -10.40 11.85
N TRP A 224 -13.56 -9.54 11.82
CA TRP A 224 -13.60 -8.17 12.34
C TRP A 224 -14.01 -7.11 11.30
N GLN A 225 -14.45 -7.51 10.10
CA GLN A 225 -15.01 -6.56 9.15
C GLN A 225 -16.40 -6.08 9.60
N GLY A 226 -16.73 -4.84 9.25
CA GLY A 226 -18.01 -4.25 9.63
C GLY A 226 -18.13 -3.86 11.12
N VAL A 227 -17.10 -4.06 11.94
CA VAL A 227 -17.12 -3.58 13.33
C VAL A 227 -17.31 -2.07 13.35
N SER A 228 -18.44 -1.64 13.94
CA SER A 228 -18.80 -0.23 14.15
C SER A 228 -18.83 0.08 15.66
N CYS A 229 -18.31 1.22 16.04
CA CYS A 229 -18.37 1.78 17.40
C CYS A 229 -18.46 3.31 17.30
N LYS A 230 -18.97 3.96 18.33
CA LYS A 230 -19.06 5.42 18.38
C LYS A 230 -17.67 6.07 18.30
N GLU A 231 -16.70 5.49 18.99
CA GLU A 231 -15.33 6.01 19.06
C GLU A 231 -14.34 5.08 18.33
N LYS A 232 -13.35 5.69 17.66
CA LYS A 232 -12.28 4.94 16.97
C LYS A 232 -11.49 4.05 17.92
N ALA A 233 -11.23 4.50 19.16
CA ALA A 233 -10.50 3.73 20.17
C ALA A 233 -11.24 2.44 20.53
N GLN A 234 -12.55 2.51 20.78
CA GLN A 234 -13.40 1.35 21.07
C GLN A 234 -13.43 0.38 19.89
N LYS A 235 -13.54 0.90 18.66
CA LYS A 235 -13.47 0.08 17.44
C LYS A 235 -12.15 -0.71 17.36
N TYR A 236 -11.01 -0.05 17.59
CA TYR A 236 -9.71 -0.73 17.53
C TYR A 236 -9.54 -1.72 18.69
N ALA A 237 -10.01 -1.41 19.90
CA ALA A 237 -10.01 -2.36 21.01
C ALA A 237 -10.81 -3.62 20.68
N LYS A 238 -12.02 -3.47 20.09
CA LYS A 238 -12.83 -4.62 19.68
C LYS A 238 -12.13 -5.46 18.61
N ILE A 239 -11.57 -4.83 17.58
CA ILE A 239 -10.80 -5.52 16.52
C ILE A 239 -9.60 -6.25 17.12
N TYR A 240 -8.86 -5.62 18.05
CA TYR A 240 -7.75 -6.25 18.78
C TYR A 240 -8.20 -7.53 19.48
N HIS A 241 -9.28 -7.48 20.26
CA HIS A 241 -9.81 -8.65 20.97
C HIS A 241 -10.24 -9.76 20.00
N MET A 242 -10.90 -9.43 18.89
CA MET A 242 -11.31 -10.42 17.89
C MET A 242 -10.09 -11.11 17.24
N LYS A 243 -9.06 -10.34 16.89
CA LYS A 243 -7.81 -10.91 16.33
C LYS A 243 -7.05 -11.76 17.35
N LYS A 244 -6.98 -11.30 18.62
CA LYS A 244 -6.29 -12.00 19.70
C LYS A 244 -6.93 -13.36 19.99
N ASN A 245 -8.25 -13.42 19.98
CA ASN A 245 -9.04 -14.60 20.34
C ASN A 245 -9.48 -15.42 19.10
N LEU A 246 -8.91 -15.16 17.92
CA LEU A 246 -9.24 -15.92 16.72
C LEU A 246 -8.80 -17.38 16.88
N ASN A 247 -9.75 -18.31 16.75
CA ASN A 247 -9.45 -19.73 16.61
C ASN A 247 -9.02 -20.00 15.17
N TYR A 248 -7.71 -20.08 14.93
CA TYR A 248 -7.16 -20.31 13.60
C TYR A 248 -7.55 -21.66 13.03
N GLN A 249 -7.65 -22.72 13.85
CA GLN A 249 -8.03 -24.06 13.40
C GLN A 249 -9.45 -24.05 12.81
N GLU A 250 -10.38 -23.41 13.49
CA GLU A 250 -11.76 -23.31 13.00
C GLU A 250 -11.89 -22.35 11.82
N PHE A 251 -11.27 -21.16 11.90
CA PHE A 251 -11.40 -20.16 10.84
C PHE A 251 -10.73 -20.61 9.53
N CYS A 252 -9.58 -21.24 9.62
CA CYS A 252 -8.79 -21.68 8.45
C CYS A 252 -9.06 -23.13 8.02
N LYS A 253 -10.10 -23.81 8.54
CA LYS A 253 -10.37 -25.23 8.27
C LYS A 253 -10.46 -25.60 6.78
N ASN A 254 -10.87 -24.65 5.94
CA ASN A 254 -10.96 -24.83 4.48
C ASN A 254 -9.80 -24.16 3.71
N MET A 255 -8.74 -23.76 4.41
CA MET A 255 -7.54 -23.13 3.84
C MET A 255 -6.36 -24.11 3.92
N PRO A 256 -5.30 -23.92 3.13
CA PRO A 256 -4.05 -24.68 3.31
C PRO A 256 -3.54 -24.56 4.75
N LYS A 257 -3.12 -25.68 5.34
CA LYS A 257 -2.61 -25.72 6.73
C LYS A 257 -1.41 -24.79 6.96
N GLU A 258 -0.66 -24.51 5.90
CA GLU A 258 0.49 -23.63 5.86
C GLU A 258 0.12 -22.20 6.30
N ILE A 259 -1.14 -21.78 6.08
CA ILE A 259 -1.63 -20.47 6.55
C ILE A 259 -1.61 -20.38 8.08
N ILE A 260 -2.00 -21.46 8.76
CA ILE A 260 -1.97 -21.51 10.23
C ILE A 260 -0.51 -21.46 10.70
N THR A 261 0.36 -22.29 10.12
CA THR A 261 1.80 -22.33 10.44
C THR A 261 2.44 -20.96 10.25
N TYR A 262 2.16 -20.30 9.12
CA TYR A 262 2.63 -18.94 8.84
C TYR A 262 2.15 -17.92 9.87
N MET A 263 0.88 -17.93 10.22
CA MET A 263 0.32 -17.01 11.22
C MET A 263 0.92 -17.22 12.59
N MET A 264 1.10 -18.46 13.03
CA MET A 264 1.75 -18.79 14.31
C MET A 264 3.20 -18.28 14.33
N TYR A 265 3.97 -18.56 13.27
CA TYR A 265 5.32 -18.03 13.11
C TYR A 265 5.36 -16.48 13.24
N CYS A 266 4.51 -15.76 12.49
CA CYS A 266 4.49 -14.29 12.56
C CYS A 266 4.16 -13.75 13.95
N ARG A 267 3.27 -14.47 14.68
CA ARG A 267 2.84 -14.08 16.03
C ARG A 267 3.90 -14.30 17.10
N GLU A 268 4.80 -15.27 16.91
CA GLU A 268 5.90 -15.61 17.81
C GLU A 268 7.14 -14.74 17.60
N LEU A 269 7.25 -14.07 16.46
CA LEU A 269 8.37 -13.20 16.15
C LEU A 269 8.53 -12.06 17.18
N GLN A 270 9.71 -11.95 17.74
CA GLN A 270 10.07 -10.82 18.60
C GLN A 270 10.21 -9.52 17.81
N PHE A 271 10.09 -8.38 18.46
CA PHE A 271 10.05 -7.06 17.84
C PHE A 271 11.27 -6.77 16.94
N GLU A 272 12.48 -7.11 17.39
CA GLU A 272 13.73 -6.86 16.68
C GLU A 272 14.22 -8.08 15.88
N LYS A 273 13.54 -9.22 15.98
CA LYS A 273 13.98 -10.49 15.38
C LYS A 273 14.21 -10.33 13.88
N GLU A 274 15.32 -10.82 13.41
CA GLU A 274 15.55 -11.01 11.98
C GLU A 274 14.68 -12.14 11.45
N ILE A 275 14.16 -11.92 10.24
CA ILE A 275 13.28 -12.87 9.59
C ILE A 275 14.16 -13.82 8.77
N GLY A 276 14.11 -15.09 9.11
CA GLY A 276 14.85 -16.12 8.41
C GLY A 276 14.06 -16.68 7.21
N ARG A 277 14.73 -16.95 6.11
CA ARG A 277 14.14 -17.61 4.93
C ARG A 277 13.77 -19.07 5.19
N ALA A 278 14.40 -19.72 6.18
CA ALA A 278 14.18 -21.13 6.49
C ALA A 278 12.82 -21.44 7.15
N HIS A 279 12.03 -20.41 7.43
CA HIS A 279 10.76 -20.56 8.14
C HIS A 279 9.53 -20.06 7.34
N VAL A 280 9.70 -19.80 6.05
CA VAL A 280 8.61 -19.37 5.15
C VAL A 280 8.32 -20.42 4.10
#